data_037036b9574fdf094734560ab8b1135a
#
_entry.id   037036b9574fdf094734560ab8b1135a
#
_cell.length_a   1.000
_cell.length_b   1.000
_cell.length_c   1.000
_cell.angle_alpha   90.00
_cell.angle_beta   90.00
_cell.angle_gamma   90.00
#
_symmetry.space_group_name_H-M   'P 1'
#
loop_
_entity.id
_entity.type
_entity.pdbx_description
1 polymer ?
#
loop_
_entity_poly.entity_id
_entity_poly.type
_entity_poly.pdbx_seq_one_letter_code
_entity_poly.pdbx_strand_id
1 'polypeptide(L)'
;GFENLIVGMYNAFDPHLKVTHVEGKSFNPDSIKNKLKVDNIFNISSVFEEKVLLKYKDKEHIATIKGVSKNYNNQVSIDSLLIQGNYINDYENSNVCIIGSGVAYHLSILSGSIFETIKVFLPNRNASNLLNPLTAFKTSSLLPTGVFSIQSEIDDSYIISPIKFVQDLTDKEYQVTHLEIKLIDNKKMFDTQEKLKNLTGRDYIVENRFEQQKFLYK
;
A
#
# COMPACT_ATOMS: atom_id res chain seq x y z
N GLY A 1 18.57 9.15 22.29
CA GLY A 1 19.27 7.90 22.21
C GLY A 1 19.00 7.14 20.93
N PHE A 2 19.68 6.06 20.71
CA PHE A 2 19.53 5.19 19.54
C PHE A 2 18.08 4.70 19.36
N GLU A 3 17.39 4.44 20.44
CA GLU A 3 15.96 4.04 20.42
C GLU A 3 15.06 5.13 19.85
N ASN A 4 15.33 6.40 20.16
CA ASN A 4 14.56 7.51 19.60
C ASN A 4 14.85 7.71 18.10
N LEU A 5 16.06 7.41 17.65
CA LEU A 5 16.42 7.42 16.24
C LEU A 5 15.70 6.31 15.47
N ILE A 6 15.64 5.11 16.05
CA ILE A 6 14.92 3.98 15.47
C ILE A 6 13.42 4.27 15.42
N VAL A 7 12.84 4.79 16.50
CA VAL A 7 11.41 5.18 16.55
C VAL A 7 11.12 6.29 15.55
N GLY A 8 12.05 7.22 15.31
CA GLY A 8 11.92 8.25 14.29
C GLY A 8 12.01 7.74 12.85
N MET A 9 12.59 6.56 12.62
CA MET A 9 12.66 5.92 11.30
C MET A 9 11.39 5.12 10.96
N TYR A 10 10.58 4.77 11.96
CA TYR A 10 9.28 4.14 11.77
C TYR A 10 8.23 5.21 11.58
N ASN A 11 8.04 5.58 10.34
CA ASN A 11 7.22 6.70 9.98
C ASN A 11 5.76 6.33 9.76
N ALA A 12 5.04 7.34 9.38
CA ALA A 12 3.65 7.35 9.01
C ALA A 12 3.23 6.20 8.08
N PHE A 13 4.17 5.61 7.32
CA PHE A 13 3.90 4.53 6.36
C PHE A 13 3.97 3.13 6.99
N ASP A 14 4.58 3.01 8.16
CA ASP A 14 4.71 1.73 8.87
C ASP A 14 3.57 1.58 9.89
N PRO A 15 2.65 0.62 9.72
CA PRO A 15 1.59 0.40 10.69
C PRO A 15 2.16 -0.15 12.00
N HIS A 16 1.45 0.07 13.11
CA HIS A 16 1.80 -0.55 14.38
C HIS A 16 1.82 -2.07 14.27
N LEU A 17 0.77 -2.64 13.65
CA LEU A 17 0.66 -4.08 13.40
C LEU A 17 0.23 -4.30 11.95
N LYS A 18 0.68 -5.42 11.39
CA LYS A 18 0.37 -5.83 10.02
C LYS A 18 -0.05 -7.30 10.03
N VAL A 19 -1.17 -7.60 9.39
CA VAL A 19 -1.69 -8.97 9.29
C VAL A 19 -1.59 -9.44 7.84
N THR A 20 -0.86 -10.54 7.64
CA THR A 20 -0.71 -11.20 6.34
C THR A 20 -1.14 -12.65 6.44
N HIS A 21 -1.45 -13.26 5.29
CA HIS A 21 -1.66 -14.70 5.23
C HIS A 21 -0.31 -15.43 5.26
N VAL A 22 -0.24 -16.55 5.97
CA VAL A 22 1.01 -17.32 6.14
C VAL A 22 1.62 -17.78 4.81
N GLU A 23 0.79 -18.04 3.80
CA GLU A 23 1.24 -18.42 2.46
C GLU A 23 1.66 -17.22 1.58
N GLY A 24 1.59 -16.01 2.11
CA GLY A 24 1.94 -14.79 1.36
C GLY A 24 0.99 -14.45 0.22
N LYS A 25 -0.20 -15.03 0.21
CA LYS A 25 -1.21 -14.80 -0.84
C LYS A 25 -2.22 -13.75 -0.43
N SER A 26 -2.92 -13.21 -1.42
CA SER A 26 -4.09 -12.39 -1.14
C SER A 26 -5.19 -13.23 -0.48
N PHE A 27 -6.01 -12.59 0.33
CA PHE A 27 -7.09 -13.25 1.06
C PHE A 27 -8.29 -12.32 1.22
N ASN A 28 -9.45 -12.92 1.46
CA ASN A 28 -10.65 -12.15 1.79
C ASN A 28 -10.61 -11.78 3.27
N PRO A 29 -10.54 -10.49 3.63
CA PRO A 29 -10.40 -10.06 5.03
C PRO A 29 -11.62 -10.38 5.88
N ASP A 30 -12.79 -10.62 5.29
CA ASP A 30 -14.00 -10.95 6.02
C ASP A 30 -13.85 -12.23 6.84
N SER A 31 -12.92 -13.10 6.43
CA SER A 31 -12.62 -14.35 7.16
C SER A 31 -12.07 -14.09 8.57
N ILE A 32 -11.43 -12.93 8.81
CA ILE A 32 -10.79 -12.63 10.10
C ILE A 32 -11.22 -11.32 10.73
N LYS A 33 -11.95 -10.44 10.03
CA LYS A 33 -12.33 -9.12 10.56
C LYS A 33 -13.01 -9.18 11.92
N ASN A 34 -13.88 -10.16 12.13
CA ASN A 34 -14.57 -10.34 13.41
C ASN A 34 -13.63 -10.73 14.55
N LYS A 35 -12.51 -11.36 14.24
CA LYS A 35 -11.49 -11.79 15.21
C LYS A 35 -10.54 -10.66 15.60
N LEU A 36 -10.57 -9.54 14.88
CA LEU A 36 -9.69 -8.40 15.12
C LEU A 36 -10.33 -7.33 16.00
N LYS A 37 -11.48 -7.62 16.62
CA LYS A 37 -12.19 -6.69 17.53
C LYS A 37 -11.57 -6.75 18.91
N VAL A 38 -10.53 -5.96 19.14
CA VAL A 38 -9.81 -5.84 20.41
C VAL A 38 -9.76 -4.37 20.81
N ASP A 39 -9.78 -4.10 22.12
CA ASP A 39 -9.97 -2.76 22.68
C ASP A 39 -8.93 -1.72 22.24
N ASN A 40 -7.69 -2.12 22.03
CA ASN A 40 -6.60 -1.20 21.71
C ASN A 40 -6.51 -0.84 20.22
N ILE A 41 -7.44 -1.28 19.39
CA ILE A 41 -7.40 -1.00 17.96
C ILE A 41 -8.14 0.31 17.66
N PHE A 42 -7.42 1.25 17.05
CA PHE A 42 -7.99 2.52 16.59
C PHE A 42 -8.56 2.40 15.18
N ASN A 43 -7.82 1.78 14.26
CA ASN A 43 -8.21 1.66 12.86
C ASN A 43 -7.60 0.42 12.22
N ILE A 44 -8.36 -0.20 11.32
CA ILE A 44 -7.88 -1.28 10.45
C ILE A 44 -8.14 -0.86 9.01
N SER A 45 -7.08 -0.80 8.21
CA SER A 45 -7.14 -0.50 6.79
C SER A 45 -6.83 -1.74 5.97
N SER A 46 -7.65 -1.98 4.95
CA SER A 46 -7.38 -3.00 3.94
C SER A 46 -6.39 -2.46 2.92
N VAL A 47 -5.40 -3.28 2.56
CA VAL A 47 -4.35 -2.90 1.62
C VAL A 47 -4.12 -4.01 0.61
N PHE A 48 -3.96 -3.63 -0.65
CA PHE A 48 -3.53 -4.53 -1.71
C PHE A 48 -2.31 -3.94 -2.39
N GLU A 49 -1.16 -4.58 -2.23
CA GLU A 49 0.10 -4.14 -2.87
C GLU A 49 0.47 -5.05 -4.04
N GLU A 50 0.90 -4.44 -5.13
CA GLU A 50 1.42 -5.14 -6.30
C GLU A 50 2.60 -4.39 -6.90
N LYS A 51 3.56 -5.13 -7.41
CA LYS A 51 4.66 -4.57 -8.20
C LYS A 51 4.20 -4.39 -9.64
N VAL A 52 4.36 -3.19 -10.16
CA VAL A 52 3.86 -2.79 -11.48
C VAL A 52 4.94 -2.01 -12.25
N LEU A 53 4.79 -1.98 -13.58
CA LEU A 53 5.54 -1.08 -14.42
C LEU A 53 4.68 0.15 -14.70
N LEU A 54 5.22 1.32 -14.41
CA LEU A 54 4.59 2.60 -14.71
C LEU A 54 5.19 3.19 -15.98
N LYS A 55 4.33 3.74 -16.83
CA LYS A 55 4.78 4.46 -18.03
C LYS A 55 4.08 5.81 -18.10
N TYR A 56 4.87 6.86 -18.23
CA TYR A 56 4.40 8.22 -18.43
C TYR A 56 5.16 8.81 -19.62
N LYS A 57 4.43 9.06 -20.72
CA LYS A 57 5.06 9.45 -22.01
C LYS A 57 6.11 8.42 -22.42
N ASP A 58 7.37 8.81 -22.57
CA ASP A 58 8.48 7.91 -22.94
C ASP A 58 9.27 7.37 -21.74
N LYS A 59 8.87 7.72 -20.51
CA LYS A 59 9.55 7.30 -19.29
C LYS A 59 8.87 6.09 -18.67
N GLU A 60 9.67 5.21 -18.09
CA GLU A 60 9.21 4.00 -17.41
C GLU A 60 9.86 3.90 -16.03
N HIS A 61 9.14 3.32 -15.10
CA HIS A 61 9.64 3.09 -13.75
C HIS A 61 8.89 1.94 -13.09
N ILE A 62 9.63 1.03 -12.46
CA ILE A 62 9.03 -0.06 -11.68
C ILE A 62 8.69 0.48 -10.29
N ALA A 63 7.46 0.29 -9.86
CA ALA A 63 6.99 0.77 -8.57
C ALA A 63 6.09 -0.27 -7.91
N THR A 64 5.84 -0.09 -6.64
CA THR A 64 4.80 -0.80 -5.91
C THR A 64 3.57 0.09 -5.83
N ILE A 65 2.45 -0.42 -6.36
CA ILE A 65 1.16 0.24 -6.16
C ILE A 65 0.55 -0.26 -4.86
N LYS A 66 0.21 0.67 -3.98
CA LYS A 66 -0.44 0.41 -2.71
C LYS A 66 -1.89 0.86 -2.80
N GLY A 67 -2.78 -0.10 -3.04
CA GLY A 67 -4.22 0.15 -3.00
C GLY A 67 -4.71 0.14 -1.57
N VAL A 68 -5.43 1.18 -1.17
CA VAL A 68 -5.84 1.38 0.23
C VAL A 68 -7.33 1.58 0.35
N SER A 69 -7.89 1.10 1.46
CA SER A 69 -9.30 1.30 1.78
C SER A 69 -9.61 2.77 2.10
N LYS A 70 -10.88 3.11 2.04
CA LYS A 70 -11.36 4.49 2.21
C LYS A 70 -10.95 5.10 3.56
N ASN A 71 -10.80 4.28 4.59
CA ASN A 71 -10.42 4.73 5.93
C ASN A 71 -8.90 4.87 6.13
N TYR A 72 -8.10 4.83 5.07
CA TYR A 72 -6.65 4.90 5.19
C TYR A 72 -6.16 6.22 5.78
N ASN A 73 -6.93 7.32 5.63
CA ASN A 73 -6.62 8.58 6.29
C ASN A 73 -6.64 8.50 7.83
N ASN A 74 -7.39 7.53 8.38
CA ASN A 74 -7.36 7.26 9.82
C ASN A 74 -6.12 6.45 10.23
N GLN A 75 -5.52 5.75 9.28
CA GLN A 75 -4.28 5.00 9.48
C GLN A 75 -3.07 5.92 9.39
N VAL A 76 -3.04 6.76 8.35
CA VAL A 76 -1.95 7.67 8.01
C VAL A 76 -2.54 9.03 7.64
N SER A 77 -2.02 10.10 8.21
CA SER A 77 -2.41 11.46 7.84
C SER A 77 -1.79 11.84 6.49
N ILE A 78 -2.36 11.34 5.42
CA ILE A 78 -1.82 11.47 4.05
C ILE A 78 -1.66 12.94 3.67
N ASP A 79 -2.64 13.80 4.02
CA ASP A 79 -2.58 15.21 3.66
C ASP A 79 -1.35 15.92 4.20
N SER A 80 -0.85 15.49 5.37
CA SER A 80 0.37 16.05 5.97
C SER A 80 1.65 15.64 5.24
N LEU A 81 1.60 14.62 4.39
CA LEU A 81 2.73 14.09 3.63
C LEU A 81 2.80 14.62 2.21
N LEU A 82 1.74 15.28 1.74
CA LEU A 82 1.70 15.84 0.39
C LEU A 82 2.60 17.07 0.28
N ILE A 83 3.41 17.11 -0.76
CA ILE A 83 4.17 18.29 -1.16
C ILE A 83 3.51 19.03 -2.31
N GLN A 84 2.53 18.40 -2.97
CA GLN A 84 1.77 18.97 -4.09
C GLN A 84 0.43 18.25 -4.22
N GLY A 85 -0.60 18.98 -4.61
CA GLY A 85 -1.91 18.41 -4.97
C GLY A 85 -2.73 17.93 -3.79
N ASN A 86 -3.64 17.02 -4.07
CA ASN A 86 -4.63 16.52 -3.12
C ASN A 86 -4.69 15.00 -3.13
N TYR A 87 -5.02 14.43 -1.97
CA TYR A 87 -5.32 13.01 -1.84
C TYR A 87 -6.83 12.79 -2.05
N ILE A 88 -7.14 11.94 -3.01
CA ILE A 88 -8.51 11.56 -3.31
C ILE A 88 -8.62 10.05 -3.16
N ASN A 89 -9.52 9.59 -2.29
CA ASN A 89 -9.85 8.17 -2.16
C ASN A 89 -11.37 8.05 -2.21
N ASP A 90 -11.89 8.05 -3.44
CA ASP A 90 -13.30 7.93 -3.72
C ASP A 90 -13.57 6.56 -4.34
N TYR A 91 -14.55 5.84 -3.79
CA TYR A 91 -14.94 4.52 -4.29
C TYR A 91 -15.45 4.58 -5.74
N GLU A 92 -16.15 5.64 -6.09
CA GLU A 92 -16.71 5.81 -7.44
C GLU A 92 -15.66 6.25 -8.47
N ASN A 93 -14.57 6.88 -8.01
CA ASN A 93 -13.49 7.33 -8.87
C ASN A 93 -12.17 6.70 -8.42
N SER A 94 -12.00 5.41 -8.77
CA SER A 94 -10.85 4.63 -8.32
C SER A 94 -9.60 4.80 -9.19
N ASN A 95 -9.70 5.51 -10.31
CA ASN A 95 -8.58 5.66 -11.27
C ASN A 95 -7.71 6.89 -10.97
N VAL A 96 -7.52 7.19 -9.71
CA VAL A 96 -6.68 8.28 -9.23
C VAL A 96 -5.57 7.76 -8.34
N CYS A 97 -4.48 8.48 -8.23
CA CYS A 97 -3.38 8.12 -7.33
C CYS A 97 -2.63 9.35 -6.83
N ILE A 98 -1.89 9.15 -5.77
CA ILE A 98 -0.79 10.03 -5.39
C ILE A 98 0.52 9.27 -5.60
N ILE A 99 1.55 9.97 -6.00
CA ILE A 99 2.83 9.37 -6.35
C ILE A 99 3.94 9.88 -5.43
N GLY A 100 4.90 9.02 -5.14
CA GLY A 100 6.10 9.43 -4.41
C GLY A 100 6.90 10.45 -5.21
N SER A 101 7.59 11.35 -4.51
CA SER A 101 8.40 12.40 -5.15
C SER A 101 9.49 11.83 -6.04
N GLY A 102 10.09 10.69 -5.66
CA GLY A 102 11.07 9.99 -6.48
C GLY A 102 10.46 9.35 -7.73
N VAL A 103 9.25 8.80 -7.61
CA VAL A 103 8.51 8.27 -8.77
C VAL A 103 8.21 9.40 -9.76
N ALA A 104 7.76 10.55 -9.26
CA ALA A 104 7.54 11.74 -10.10
C ALA A 104 8.82 12.15 -10.83
N TYR A 105 9.95 12.15 -10.13
CA TYR A 105 11.26 12.46 -10.70
C TYR A 105 11.63 11.48 -11.83
N HIS A 106 11.55 10.17 -11.57
CA HIS A 106 11.90 9.15 -12.55
C HIS A 106 11.01 9.16 -13.80
N LEU A 107 9.74 9.53 -13.64
CA LEU A 107 8.80 9.66 -14.75
C LEU A 107 8.84 11.04 -15.42
N SER A 108 9.68 11.96 -14.93
CA SER A 108 9.76 13.34 -15.40
C SER A 108 8.41 14.07 -15.35
N ILE A 109 7.64 13.81 -14.30
CA ILE A 109 6.40 14.53 -14.03
C ILE A 109 6.75 15.83 -13.33
N LEU A 110 6.55 16.94 -14.03
CA LEU A 110 6.94 18.26 -13.53
C LEU A 110 5.87 18.85 -12.60
N SER A 111 6.35 19.57 -11.59
CA SER A 111 5.48 20.36 -10.70
C SER A 111 4.67 21.38 -11.50
N GLY A 112 3.37 21.45 -11.24
CA GLY A 112 2.48 22.41 -11.90
C GLY A 112 2.02 22.01 -13.30
N SER A 113 2.47 20.87 -13.85
CA SER A 113 1.91 20.36 -15.11
C SER A 113 0.47 19.88 -14.90
N ILE A 114 -0.36 20.03 -15.94
CA ILE A 114 -1.66 19.34 -15.97
C ILE A 114 -1.36 17.86 -16.02
N PHE A 115 -1.86 17.12 -15.05
CA PHE A 115 -1.56 15.71 -14.92
C PHE A 115 -2.18 14.92 -16.06
N GLU A 116 -1.31 14.27 -16.85
CA GLU A 116 -1.72 13.23 -17.78
C GLU A 116 -1.74 11.89 -17.05
N THR A 117 -2.47 10.94 -17.60
CA THR A 117 -2.57 9.63 -16.98
C THR A 117 -1.25 8.87 -17.06
N ILE A 118 -0.96 8.12 -16.00
CA ILE A 118 0.13 7.15 -15.96
C ILE A 118 -0.45 5.80 -16.37
N LYS A 119 0.19 5.12 -17.31
CA LYS A 119 -0.17 3.74 -17.66
C LYS A 119 0.44 2.78 -16.67
N VAL A 120 -0.36 1.84 -16.22
CA VAL A 120 0.04 0.81 -15.24
C VAL A 120 -0.01 -0.54 -15.93
N PHE A 121 1.12 -1.25 -15.92
CA PHE A 121 1.27 -2.56 -16.52
C PHE A 121 1.52 -3.61 -15.44
N LEU A 122 0.68 -4.63 -15.40
CA LEU A 122 0.84 -5.79 -14.55
C LEU A 122 1.05 -7.02 -15.42
N PRO A 123 2.10 -7.84 -15.18
CA PRO A 123 2.27 -9.09 -15.92
C PRO A 123 1.04 -9.98 -15.77
N ASN A 124 0.48 -10.46 -16.89
CA ASN A 124 -0.67 -11.33 -16.89
C ASN A 124 -0.21 -12.78 -16.71
N ARG A 125 -0.25 -13.25 -15.45
CA ARG A 125 0.20 -14.60 -15.07
C ARG A 125 -0.68 -15.71 -15.63
N ASN A 126 -1.90 -15.39 -16.06
CA ASN A 126 -2.83 -16.35 -16.65
C ASN A 126 -2.77 -16.38 -18.18
N ALA A 127 -1.89 -15.59 -18.80
CA ALA A 127 -1.71 -15.62 -20.25
C ALA A 127 -1.08 -16.95 -20.66
N SER A 128 -1.78 -17.68 -21.55
CA SER A 128 -1.30 -18.95 -22.09
C SER A 128 -0.14 -18.79 -23.07
N ASN A 129 0.14 -17.56 -23.53
CA ASN A 129 1.20 -17.28 -24.47
C ASN A 129 1.90 -15.95 -24.11
N LEU A 130 3.02 -16.07 -23.40
CA LEU A 130 3.85 -14.94 -23.02
C LEU A 130 4.58 -14.28 -24.21
N LEU A 131 4.51 -14.92 -25.38
CA LEU A 131 5.13 -14.39 -26.61
C LEU A 131 4.26 -13.32 -27.28
N ASN A 132 2.99 -13.21 -26.89
CA ASN A 132 2.11 -12.17 -27.42
C ASN A 132 2.09 -10.96 -26.48
N PRO A 133 2.71 -9.81 -26.88
CA PRO A 133 2.76 -8.63 -26.01
C PRO A 133 1.38 -8.09 -25.62
N LEU A 134 0.34 -8.32 -26.43
CA LEU A 134 -1.01 -7.84 -26.16
C LEU A 134 -1.70 -8.59 -25.02
N THR A 135 -1.27 -9.83 -24.75
CA THR A 135 -1.83 -10.69 -23.69
C THR A 135 -0.88 -10.87 -22.52
N ALA A 136 0.39 -10.45 -22.64
CA ALA A 136 1.41 -10.62 -21.62
C ALA A 136 1.19 -9.71 -20.40
N PHE A 137 0.46 -8.59 -20.57
CA PHE A 137 0.24 -7.59 -19.53
C PHE A 137 -1.23 -7.20 -19.44
N LYS A 138 -1.70 -7.00 -18.22
CA LYS A 138 -2.90 -6.23 -17.97
C LYS A 138 -2.51 -4.77 -17.86
N THR A 139 -3.28 -3.88 -18.48
CA THR A 139 -3.00 -2.45 -18.49
C THR A 139 -4.20 -1.66 -18.00
N SER A 140 -3.93 -0.60 -17.27
CA SER A 140 -4.93 0.38 -16.90
C SER A 140 -4.24 1.73 -16.75
N SER A 141 -5.00 2.78 -16.45
CA SER A 141 -4.48 4.13 -16.34
C SER A 141 -4.91 4.77 -15.02
N LEU A 142 -3.99 5.53 -14.43
CA LEU A 142 -4.21 6.31 -13.21
C LEU A 142 -3.94 7.78 -13.46
N LEU A 143 -4.79 8.64 -12.92
CA LEU A 143 -4.57 10.07 -12.91
C LEU A 143 -3.89 10.48 -11.60
N PRO A 144 -2.64 10.98 -11.62
CA PRO A 144 -2.01 11.51 -10.41
C PRO A 144 -2.73 12.78 -9.96
N THR A 145 -3.09 12.84 -8.68
CA THR A 145 -3.74 14.01 -8.09
C THR A 145 -2.83 14.73 -7.10
N GLY A 146 -1.74 14.11 -6.70
CA GLY A 146 -0.79 14.70 -5.76
C GLY A 146 0.51 13.93 -5.70
N VAL A 147 1.47 14.56 -5.03
CA VAL A 147 2.82 14.01 -4.82
C VAL A 147 3.11 14.03 -3.32
N PHE A 148 3.59 12.93 -2.78
CA PHE A 148 3.97 12.82 -1.38
C PHE A 148 5.49 12.67 -1.21
N SER A 149 5.97 13.05 -0.03
CA SER A 149 7.36 12.84 0.37
C SER A 149 7.40 12.37 1.81
N ILE A 150 8.01 11.21 2.04
CA ILE A 150 8.13 10.56 3.35
C ILE A 150 9.59 10.32 3.66
N GLN A 151 10.21 9.42 2.91
CA GLN A 151 11.66 9.13 2.91
C GLN A 151 12.02 8.55 1.55
N SER A 152 13.29 8.64 1.16
CA SER A 152 13.71 8.38 -0.23
C SER A 152 13.39 6.99 -0.73
N GLU A 153 13.51 5.95 0.08
CA GLU A 153 13.20 4.57 -0.33
C GLU A 153 11.73 4.37 -0.66
N ILE A 154 10.85 5.02 0.10
CA ILE A 154 9.40 4.98 -0.14
C ILE A 154 9.05 5.87 -1.33
N ASP A 155 9.58 7.07 -1.36
CA ASP A 155 9.28 8.07 -2.38
C ASP A 155 9.68 7.63 -3.79
N ASP A 156 10.76 6.84 -3.89
CA ASP A 156 11.25 6.29 -5.16
C ASP A 156 10.44 5.09 -5.65
N SER A 157 9.68 4.43 -4.77
CA SER A 157 9.15 3.09 -5.02
C SER A 157 7.64 2.99 -5.00
N TYR A 158 6.92 3.95 -4.38
CA TYR A 158 5.49 3.78 -4.10
C TYR A 158 4.61 4.79 -4.81
N ILE A 159 3.45 4.28 -5.25
CA ILE A 159 2.27 5.09 -5.54
C ILE A 159 1.10 4.55 -4.70
N ILE A 160 0.15 5.40 -4.36
CA ILE A 160 -1.02 5.04 -3.54
C ILE A 160 -2.28 5.32 -4.35
N SER A 161 -3.14 4.32 -4.43
CA SER A 161 -4.43 4.41 -5.13
C SER A 161 -5.56 3.88 -4.23
N PRO A 162 -6.83 4.12 -4.57
CA PRO A 162 -7.91 3.35 -3.98
C PRO A 162 -7.71 1.84 -4.20
N ILE A 163 -8.06 1.04 -3.21
CA ILE A 163 -7.85 -0.42 -3.26
C ILE A 163 -8.58 -1.07 -4.43
N LYS A 164 -9.76 -0.54 -4.78
CA LYS A 164 -10.56 -1.04 -5.89
C LYS A 164 -9.79 -1.08 -7.20
N PHE A 165 -8.96 -0.07 -7.46
CA PHE A 165 -8.13 -0.05 -8.67
C PHE A 165 -7.23 -1.28 -8.75
N VAL A 166 -6.55 -1.61 -7.66
CA VAL A 166 -5.62 -2.75 -7.63
C VAL A 166 -6.37 -4.08 -7.67
N GLN A 167 -7.49 -4.17 -6.96
CA GLN A 167 -8.35 -5.36 -7.01
C GLN A 167 -8.85 -5.63 -8.43
N ASP A 168 -9.30 -4.61 -9.15
CA ASP A 168 -9.74 -4.75 -10.53
C ASP A 168 -8.57 -5.13 -11.47
N LEU A 169 -7.41 -4.51 -11.29
CA LEU A 169 -6.22 -4.80 -12.10
C LEU A 169 -5.76 -6.25 -11.93
N THR A 170 -5.89 -6.81 -10.73
CA THR A 170 -5.45 -8.16 -10.39
C THR A 170 -6.53 -9.23 -10.53
N ASP A 171 -7.78 -8.85 -10.84
CA ASP A 171 -8.96 -9.73 -10.80
C ASP A 171 -9.16 -10.40 -9.44
N LYS A 172 -8.90 -9.68 -8.38
CA LYS A 172 -8.99 -10.16 -6.99
C LYS A 172 -10.00 -9.36 -6.18
N GLU A 173 -11.25 -9.40 -6.64
CA GLU A 173 -12.35 -8.68 -6.00
C GLU A 173 -12.46 -9.04 -4.51
N TYR A 174 -12.64 -8.03 -3.65
CA TYR A 174 -12.74 -8.15 -2.19
C TYR A 174 -11.51 -8.72 -1.47
N GLN A 175 -10.42 -8.95 -2.17
CA GLN A 175 -9.20 -9.47 -1.55
C GLN A 175 -8.24 -8.36 -1.13
N VAL A 176 -7.37 -8.69 -0.20
CA VAL A 176 -6.28 -7.84 0.29
C VAL A 176 -4.99 -8.64 0.32
N THR A 177 -3.86 -7.97 0.26
CA THR A 177 -2.56 -8.61 0.53
C THR A 177 -2.23 -8.56 2.01
N HIS A 178 -2.73 -7.55 2.71
CA HIS A 178 -2.55 -7.44 4.16
C HIS A 178 -3.53 -6.43 4.75
N LEU A 179 -3.61 -6.44 6.07
CA LEU A 179 -4.32 -5.44 6.86
C LEU A 179 -3.30 -4.63 7.65
N GLU A 180 -3.50 -3.32 7.71
CA GLU A 180 -2.69 -2.41 8.53
C GLU A 180 -3.51 -1.95 9.72
N ILE A 181 -2.93 -2.06 10.91
CA ILE A 181 -3.61 -1.76 12.16
C ILE A 181 -2.91 -0.61 12.87
N LYS A 182 -3.69 0.42 13.21
CA LYS A 182 -3.26 1.49 14.07
C LYS A 182 -3.85 1.29 15.46
N LEU A 183 -3.00 1.36 16.48
CA LEU A 183 -3.40 1.19 17.87
C LEU A 183 -3.74 2.53 18.51
N ILE A 184 -4.60 2.49 19.53
CA ILE A 184 -4.90 3.65 20.37
C ILE A 184 -3.69 3.98 21.25
N ASP A 185 -3.11 2.96 21.89
CA ASP A 185 -1.94 3.07 22.75
C ASP A 185 -0.84 2.13 22.23
N ASN A 186 0.21 2.71 21.64
CA ASN A 186 1.32 1.94 21.10
C ASN A 186 2.21 1.33 22.17
N LYS A 187 2.11 1.75 23.42
CA LYS A 187 2.83 1.15 24.54
C LYS A 187 2.34 -0.27 24.83
N LYS A 188 1.11 -0.58 24.42
CA LYS A 188 0.50 -1.90 24.56
C LYS A 188 0.60 -2.72 23.27
N MET A 189 1.50 -2.37 22.37
CA MET A 189 1.64 -3.02 21.07
C MET A 189 1.92 -4.52 21.18
N PHE A 190 2.86 -4.92 22.04
CA PHE A 190 3.23 -6.34 22.20
C PHE A 190 2.06 -7.17 22.78
N ASP A 191 1.36 -6.62 23.77
CA ASP A 191 0.19 -7.30 24.36
C ASP A 191 -0.94 -7.46 23.33
N THR A 192 -1.21 -6.41 22.57
CA THR A 192 -2.24 -6.43 21.52
C THR A 192 -1.86 -7.41 20.43
N GLN A 193 -0.59 -7.44 20.03
CA GLN A 193 -0.08 -8.39 19.04
C GLN A 193 -0.31 -9.84 19.47
N GLU A 194 0.00 -10.17 20.71
CA GLU A 194 -0.19 -11.54 21.23
C GLU A 194 -1.68 -11.93 21.26
N LYS A 195 -2.55 -11.01 21.65
CA LYS A 195 -4.00 -11.25 21.60
C LYS A 195 -4.46 -11.55 20.17
N LEU A 196 -4.00 -10.77 19.19
CA LEU A 196 -4.38 -10.95 17.79
C LEU A 196 -3.81 -12.25 17.22
N LYS A 197 -2.58 -12.63 17.56
CA LYS A 197 -2.00 -13.93 17.16
C LYS A 197 -2.87 -15.09 17.63
N ASN A 198 -3.31 -15.05 18.89
CA ASN A 198 -4.16 -16.10 19.44
C ASN A 198 -5.53 -16.16 18.78
N LEU A 199 -6.08 -15.01 18.39
CA LEU A 199 -7.41 -14.92 17.79
C LEU A 199 -7.40 -15.30 16.31
N THR A 200 -6.35 -14.93 15.56
CA THR A 200 -6.27 -15.18 14.11
C THR A 200 -5.79 -16.58 13.75
N GLY A 201 -5.04 -17.23 14.64
CA GLY A 201 -4.62 -18.61 14.46
C GLY A 201 -3.43 -18.78 13.51
N ARG A 202 -3.24 -20.01 13.04
CA ARG A 202 -2.04 -20.44 12.30
C ARG A 202 -1.97 -19.94 10.86
N ASP A 203 -3.09 -19.59 10.28
CA ASP A 203 -3.15 -19.19 8.86
C ASP A 203 -2.70 -17.75 8.62
N TYR A 204 -2.53 -16.96 9.70
CA TYR A 204 -2.19 -15.55 9.62
C TYR A 204 -0.95 -15.23 10.44
N ILE A 205 -0.21 -14.24 9.96
CA ILE A 205 0.97 -13.70 10.64
C ILE A 205 0.61 -12.28 11.09
N VAL A 206 0.81 -12.00 12.37
CA VAL A 206 0.64 -10.65 12.94
C VAL A 206 2.02 -10.14 13.31
N GLU A 207 2.52 -9.18 12.54
CA GLU A 207 3.83 -8.57 12.74
C GLU A 207 3.68 -7.18 13.35
N ASN A 208 4.55 -6.85 14.31
CA ASN A 208 4.68 -5.48 14.78
C ASN A 208 5.62 -4.69 13.86
N ARG A 209 5.71 -3.37 14.07
CA ARG A 209 6.51 -2.50 13.21
C ARG A 209 8.01 -2.83 13.21
N PHE A 210 8.54 -3.36 14.30
CA PHE A 210 9.94 -3.76 14.39
C PHE A 210 10.22 -5.01 13.55
N GLU A 211 9.32 -5.97 13.57
CA GLU A 211 9.43 -7.20 12.78
C GLU A 211 9.29 -6.94 11.28
N GLN A 212 8.42 -5.98 10.89
CA GLN A 212 8.24 -5.57 9.50
C GLN A 212 9.53 -5.01 8.91
N GLN A 213 10.38 -4.39 9.70
CA GLN A 213 11.63 -3.76 9.27
C GLN A 213 12.81 -4.72 9.14
N LYS A 214 12.70 -5.94 9.67
CA LYS A 214 13.80 -6.94 9.62
C LYS A 214 14.31 -7.25 8.21
N PHE A 215 13.46 -7.13 7.21
CA PHE A 215 13.82 -7.43 5.82
C PHE A 215 14.54 -6.28 5.11
N LEU A 216 14.52 -5.08 5.67
CA LEU A 216 15.14 -3.89 5.08
C LEU A 216 16.62 -3.75 5.47
N TYR A 217 17.07 -4.48 6.48
CA TYR A 217 18.41 -4.37 7.05
C TYR A 217 19.27 -5.64 6.89
N LYS A 218 18.89 -6.55 5.98
CA LYS A 218 19.73 -7.70 5.62
C LYS A 218 20.61 -7.41 4.43
#